data_5b40552d3cd3d2c117db49fd4d276ec2
#
_entry.id   5b40552d3cd3d2c117db49fd4d276ec2
#
_cell.length_a   1.000
_cell.length_b   1.000
_cell.length_c   1.000
_cell.angle_alpha   90.00
_cell.angle_beta   90.00
_cell.angle_gamma   90.00
#
_symmetry.space_group_name_H-M   'P 1'
#
loop_
_entity.id
_entity.type
_entity.pdbx_description
1 polymer ?
#
loop_
_entity_poly.entity_id
_entity_poly.type
_entity_poly.pdbx_seq_one_letter_code
_entity_poly.pdbx_strand_id
1 'polypeptide(L)'
;DPAYAYAATAPMPDDLDEYLLAGFLRGRPVELVRCLTCDLRVPADCDFVIEGYVDPSEEKAVEGPFGDHTGFYSLEDLYPVFHVTAITRRRDAVYPATIVGVPPQEDAYIAKATERIFLAPIRRAMLPEADDLWMPWQGVAHNIAVANIRTAYPGQGLKTASSLWGAGQMMFNKYLVVADAATEIRRVEALAALVRRLDPARDLIAAEGVLDVLDHATATSGFGGKLAP
;
A
#
# COMPACT_ATOMS: atom_id res chain seq x y z
N ASP A 1 -4.79 -17.87 -6.69
CA ASP A 1 -5.92 -16.96 -6.95
C ASP A 1 -5.45 -15.52 -6.69
N PRO A 2 -5.67 -14.57 -7.63
CA PRO A 2 -5.26 -13.17 -7.46
C PRO A 2 -5.82 -12.48 -6.20
N ALA A 3 -6.98 -12.93 -5.71
CA ALA A 3 -7.58 -12.37 -4.51
C ALA A 3 -6.71 -12.57 -3.26
N TYR A 4 -5.97 -13.66 -3.17
CA TYR A 4 -5.04 -13.89 -2.06
C TYR A 4 -3.83 -12.96 -2.13
N ALA A 5 -3.24 -12.82 -3.31
CA ALA A 5 -2.11 -11.93 -3.49
C ALA A 5 -2.49 -10.47 -3.18
N TYR A 6 -3.67 -10.04 -3.63
CA TYR A 6 -4.17 -8.69 -3.31
C TYR A 6 -4.49 -8.54 -1.82
N ALA A 7 -5.20 -9.50 -1.22
CA ALA A 7 -5.58 -9.41 0.19
C ALA A 7 -4.37 -9.35 1.13
N ALA A 8 -3.28 -10.06 0.80
CA ALA A 8 -2.04 -10.05 1.58
C ALA A 8 -1.31 -8.69 1.56
N THR A 9 -1.58 -7.84 0.57
CA THR A 9 -0.98 -6.51 0.44
C THR A 9 -1.96 -5.38 0.78
N ALA A 10 -3.23 -5.72 1.06
CA ALA A 10 -4.25 -4.74 1.35
C ALA A 10 -4.05 -4.10 2.72
N PRO A 11 -4.26 -2.77 2.86
CA PRO A 11 -4.13 -2.07 4.14
C PRO A 11 -5.36 -2.34 5.02
N MET A 12 -5.47 -3.56 5.53
CA MET A 12 -6.57 -3.97 6.40
C MET A 12 -6.39 -3.41 7.82
N PRO A 13 -7.47 -3.11 8.55
CA PRO A 13 -7.42 -2.88 10.00
C PRO A 13 -6.91 -4.13 10.74
N ASP A 14 -6.21 -3.92 11.85
CA ASP A 14 -5.51 -4.96 12.62
C ASP A 14 -6.40 -6.14 13.05
N ASP A 15 -7.69 -5.90 13.27
CA ASP A 15 -8.65 -6.93 13.72
C ASP A 15 -9.41 -7.62 12.58
N LEU A 16 -9.08 -7.33 11.32
CA LEU A 16 -9.72 -7.93 10.16
C LEU A 16 -8.77 -8.88 9.43
N ASP A 17 -9.13 -10.14 9.41
CA ASP A 17 -8.41 -11.19 8.70
C ASP A 17 -8.48 -10.96 7.18
N GLU A 18 -7.34 -11.01 6.51
CA GLU A 18 -7.20 -10.86 5.06
C GLU A 18 -7.99 -11.92 4.28
N TYR A 19 -8.23 -13.09 4.87
CA TYR A 19 -9.10 -14.10 4.25
C TYR A 19 -10.55 -13.66 4.14
N LEU A 20 -11.02 -12.75 5.00
CA LEU A 20 -12.34 -12.14 4.84
C LEU A 20 -12.40 -11.26 3.58
N LEU A 21 -11.36 -10.44 3.35
CA LEU A 21 -11.27 -9.64 2.14
C LEU A 21 -11.14 -10.53 0.90
N ALA A 22 -10.29 -11.55 0.94
CA ALA A 22 -10.15 -12.50 -0.15
C ALA A 22 -11.47 -13.20 -0.47
N GLY A 23 -12.21 -13.63 0.56
CA GLY A 23 -13.55 -14.22 0.41
C GLY A 23 -14.55 -13.25 -0.21
N PHE A 24 -14.54 -11.99 0.22
CA PHE A 24 -15.38 -10.94 -0.35
C PHE A 24 -15.07 -10.71 -1.84
N LEU A 25 -13.80 -10.57 -2.20
CA LEU A 25 -13.37 -10.36 -3.59
C LEU A 25 -13.71 -11.55 -4.50
N ARG A 26 -13.63 -12.77 -3.98
CA ARG A 26 -13.95 -14.00 -4.69
C ARG A 26 -15.47 -14.28 -4.77
N GLY A 27 -16.29 -13.61 -3.95
CA GLY A 27 -17.71 -13.89 -3.81
C GLY A 27 -18.03 -15.25 -3.18
N ARG A 28 -17.06 -15.87 -2.47
CA ARG A 28 -17.22 -17.14 -1.76
C ARG A 28 -16.24 -17.24 -0.57
N PRO A 29 -16.60 -17.99 0.49
CA PRO A 29 -15.69 -18.20 1.63
C PRO A 29 -14.36 -18.81 1.20
N VAL A 30 -13.31 -18.50 1.96
CA VAL A 30 -12.01 -19.15 1.84
C VAL A 30 -12.03 -20.43 2.69
N GLU A 31 -11.89 -21.58 2.05
CA GLU A 31 -11.71 -22.85 2.76
C GLU A 31 -10.28 -22.95 3.26
N LEU A 32 -10.09 -23.29 4.54
CA LEU A 32 -8.79 -23.38 5.16
C LEU A 32 -8.45 -24.83 5.52
N VAL A 33 -7.21 -25.25 5.25
CA VAL A 33 -6.64 -26.53 5.67
C VAL A 33 -5.45 -26.30 6.60
N ARG A 34 -5.12 -27.30 7.42
CA ARG A 34 -3.94 -27.23 8.29
C ARG A 34 -2.66 -27.36 7.47
N CYS A 35 -1.65 -26.63 7.88
CA CYS A 35 -0.27 -26.82 7.43
C CYS A 35 0.24 -28.23 7.85
N LEU A 36 1.30 -28.69 7.19
CA LEU A 36 1.90 -30.00 7.47
C LEU A 36 2.87 -29.96 8.65
N THR A 37 3.58 -28.86 8.82
CA THR A 37 4.73 -28.73 9.74
C THR A 37 4.57 -27.66 10.79
N CYS A 38 3.56 -26.82 10.71
CA CYS A 38 3.25 -25.79 11.69
C CYS A 38 1.75 -25.76 12.03
N ASP A 39 1.39 -25.22 13.19
CA ASP A 39 -0.02 -25.13 13.63
C ASP A 39 -0.70 -23.87 13.09
N LEU A 40 -0.64 -23.73 11.78
CA LEU A 40 -1.32 -22.66 11.04
C LEU A 40 -2.31 -23.26 10.04
N ARG A 41 -3.16 -22.42 9.49
CA ARG A 41 -4.10 -22.76 8.42
C ARG A 41 -3.85 -21.89 7.21
N VAL A 42 -3.97 -22.50 6.04
CA VAL A 42 -3.79 -21.86 4.74
C VAL A 42 -4.96 -22.16 3.82
N PRO A 43 -5.22 -21.35 2.79
CA PRO A 43 -6.27 -21.66 1.84
C PRO A 43 -6.06 -23.01 1.15
N ALA A 44 -7.11 -23.81 1.12
CA ALA A 44 -7.08 -25.17 0.56
C ALA A 44 -6.78 -25.20 -0.95
N ASP A 45 -7.04 -24.11 -1.65
CA ASP A 45 -6.87 -23.96 -3.10
C ASP A 45 -5.66 -23.10 -3.49
N CYS A 46 -4.70 -22.92 -2.59
CA CYS A 46 -3.42 -22.28 -2.91
C CYS A 46 -2.64 -23.07 -3.98
N ASP A 47 -1.95 -22.35 -4.83
CA ASP A 47 -1.05 -22.97 -5.82
C ASP A 47 0.24 -23.46 -5.16
N PHE A 48 0.78 -22.69 -4.22
CA PHE A 48 1.97 -23.01 -3.43
C PHE A 48 1.74 -22.68 -1.96
N VAL A 49 2.31 -23.48 -1.08
CA VAL A 49 2.45 -23.19 0.34
C VAL A 49 3.90 -23.47 0.75
N ILE A 50 4.53 -22.47 1.36
CA ILE A 50 5.87 -22.57 1.95
C ILE A 50 5.69 -22.45 3.46
N GLU A 51 6.02 -23.51 4.18
CA GLU A 51 5.91 -23.58 5.63
C GLU A 51 7.28 -23.47 6.28
N GLY A 52 7.33 -22.84 7.43
CA GLY A 52 8.59 -22.67 8.15
C GLY A 52 8.42 -21.84 9.42
N TYR A 53 9.54 -21.40 9.96
CA TYR A 53 9.59 -20.59 11.16
C TYR A 53 10.71 -19.54 11.09
N VAL A 54 10.58 -18.51 11.91
CA VAL A 54 11.62 -17.54 12.22
C VAL A 54 12.01 -17.72 13.69
N ASP A 55 13.30 -17.84 13.99
CA ASP A 55 13.81 -17.85 15.34
C ASP A 55 14.22 -16.41 15.74
N PRO A 56 13.50 -15.75 16.67
CA PRO A 56 13.84 -14.38 17.09
C PRO A 56 15.18 -14.25 17.80
N SER A 57 15.75 -15.36 18.27
CA SER A 57 17.05 -15.40 18.95
C SER A 57 18.24 -15.57 18.00
N GLU A 58 17.97 -15.92 16.74
CA GLU A 58 19.01 -16.10 15.72
C GLU A 58 19.52 -14.75 15.22
N GLU A 59 20.81 -14.71 14.86
CA GLU A 59 21.40 -13.55 14.20
C GLU A 59 20.73 -13.31 12.83
N LYS A 60 20.38 -12.06 12.59
CA LYS A 60 19.82 -11.66 11.31
C LYS A 60 20.84 -11.79 10.19
N ALA A 61 20.41 -12.15 9.01
CA ALA A 61 21.24 -12.24 7.81
C ALA A 61 21.07 -11.00 6.93
N VAL A 62 22.09 -10.69 6.14
CA VAL A 62 22.04 -9.61 5.15
C VAL A 62 21.10 -10.02 4.01
N GLU A 63 20.15 -9.14 3.70
CA GLU A 63 19.24 -9.27 2.54
C GLU A 63 19.33 -8.01 1.68
N GLY A 64 19.18 -8.21 0.37
CA GLY A 64 19.25 -7.13 -0.62
C GLY A 64 20.62 -7.06 -1.31
N PRO A 65 20.83 -6.07 -2.18
CA PRO A 65 19.78 -5.19 -2.69
C PRO A 65 18.84 -5.93 -3.64
N PHE A 66 17.57 -5.55 -3.69
CA PHE A 66 16.60 -6.10 -4.64
C PHE A 66 15.92 -4.99 -5.43
N GLY A 67 15.44 -5.31 -6.65
CA GLY A 67 14.71 -4.37 -7.48
C GLY A 67 13.33 -4.07 -6.88
N ASP A 68 13.00 -2.78 -6.80
CA ASP A 68 11.79 -2.30 -6.14
C ASP A 68 10.82 -1.62 -7.10
N HIS A 69 9.55 -1.50 -6.70
CA HIS A 69 8.50 -0.86 -7.48
C HIS A 69 8.71 0.65 -7.69
N THR A 70 9.59 1.26 -6.93
CA THR A 70 10.01 2.66 -7.11
C THR A 70 10.90 2.86 -8.35
N GLY A 71 11.43 1.80 -8.93
CA GLY A 71 12.38 1.82 -10.03
C GLY A 71 13.85 1.89 -9.60
N PHE A 72 14.09 1.76 -8.30
CA PHE A 72 15.43 1.75 -7.70
C PHE A 72 15.69 0.40 -7.02
N TYR A 73 16.93 0.13 -6.70
CA TYR A 73 17.29 -0.99 -5.84
C TYR A 73 17.12 -0.59 -4.37
N SER A 74 16.63 -1.53 -3.55
CA SER A 74 16.62 -1.38 -2.10
C SER A 74 18.06 -1.29 -1.56
N LEU A 75 18.20 -0.82 -0.33
CA LEU A 75 19.44 -0.96 0.42
C LEU A 75 19.59 -2.39 0.95
N GLU A 76 20.83 -2.82 1.17
CA GLU A 76 21.10 -4.03 1.97
C GLU A 76 20.80 -3.75 3.44
N ASP A 77 20.19 -4.72 4.15
CA ASP A 77 19.99 -4.65 5.60
C ASP A 77 19.91 -6.03 6.23
N LEU A 78 19.85 -6.05 7.55
CA LEU A 78 19.76 -7.26 8.34
C LEU A 78 18.28 -7.65 8.57
N TYR A 79 17.91 -8.81 8.08
CA TYR A 79 16.55 -9.37 8.19
C TYR A 79 16.53 -10.71 8.91
N PRO A 80 15.41 -11.07 9.57
CA PRO A 80 15.23 -12.39 10.15
C PRO A 80 15.35 -13.50 9.11
N VAL A 81 15.96 -14.62 9.48
CA VAL A 81 16.06 -15.79 8.61
C VAL A 81 14.79 -16.61 8.71
N PHE A 82 14.22 -16.99 7.57
CA PHE A 82 13.07 -17.90 7.50
C PHE A 82 13.54 -19.31 7.17
N HIS A 83 13.32 -20.25 8.10
CA HIS A 83 13.69 -21.66 7.96
C HIS A 83 12.55 -22.47 7.35
N VAL A 84 12.71 -22.88 6.10
CA VAL A 84 11.69 -23.64 5.37
C VAL A 84 11.66 -25.07 5.86
N THR A 85 10.49 -25.54 6.28
CA THR A 85 10.26 -26.92 6.75
C THR A 85 9.48 -27.78 5.74
N ALA A 86 8.62 -27.16 4.93
CA ALA A 86 7.90 -27.83 3.86
C ALA A 86 7.57 -26.89 2.72
N ILE A 87 7.52 -27.43 1.50
CA ILE A 87 6.97 -26.75 0.32
C ILE A 87 5.97 -27.72 -0.31
N THR A 88 4.72 -27.29 -0.38
CA THR A 88 3.67 -28.03 -1.08
C THR A 88 3.13 -27.22 -2.26
N ARG A 89 2.63 -27.91 -3.27
CA ARG A 89 2.07 -27.27 -4.45
C ARG A 89 0.97 -28.10 -5.08
N ARG A 90 0.09 -27.45 -5.77
CA ARG A 90 -0.86 -28.13 -6.66
C ARG A 90 -0.12 -28.84 -7.80
N ARG A 91 -0.75 -29.83 -8.41
CA ARG A 91 -0.17 -30.54 -9.56
C ARG A 91 0.00 -29.62 -10.75
N ASP A 92 -0.95 -28.72 -10.95
CA ASP A 92 -1.05 -27.73 -12.03
C ASP A 92 -0.85 -26.30 -11.51
N ALA A 93 0.05 -26.14 -10.54
CA ALA A 93 0.31 -24.85 -9.88
C ALA A 93 0.77 -23.79 -10.87
N VAL A 94 0.23 -22.57 -10.70
CA VAL A 94 0.64 -21.37 -11.43
C VAL A 94 1.20 -20.38 -10.42
N TYR A 95 2.43 -19.93 -10.63
CA TYR A 95 3.05 -18.90 -9.81
C TYR A 95 2.75 -17.53 -10.42
N PRO A 96 1.89 -16.71 -9.78
CA PRO A 96 1.68 -15.34 -10.22
C PRO A 96 2.92 -14.52 -9.87
N ALA A 97 3.53 -13.90 -10.86
CA ALA A 97 4.69 -13.05 -10.68
C ALA A 97 4.39 -11.63 -11.17
N THR A 98 4.94 -10.64 -10.49
CA THR A 98 4.96 -9.26 -10.95
C THR A 98 6.35 -8.90 -11.44
N ILE A 99 6.43 -7.98 -12.40
CA ILE A 99 7.69 -7.39 -12.84
C ILE A 99 7.81 -6.06 -12.14
N VAL A 100 8.73 -5.98 -11.17
CA VAL A 100 9.03 -4.74 -10.46
C VAL A 100 10.12 -3.97 -11.19
N GLY A 101 10.01 -2.65 -11.18
CA GLY A 101 10.99 -1.79 -11.84
C GLY A 101 10.49 -0.38 -12.06
N VAL A 102 11.08 0.31 -13.03
CA VAL A 102 10.70 1.69 -13.37
C VAL A 102 9.22 1.76 -13.76
N PRO A 103 8.39 2.56 -13.06
CA PRO A 103 6.96 2.68 -13.34
C PRO A 103 6.66 3.17 -14.78
N PRO A 104 5.49 2.82 -15.33
CA PRO A 104 4.46 1.97 -14.74
C PRO A 104 4.77 0.48 -14.92
N GLN A 105 4.50 -0.30 -13.87
CA GLN A 105 4.52 -1.75 -13.88
C GLN A 105 3.22 -2.26 -13.23
N GLU A 106 3.16 -3.51 -12.78
CA GLU A 106 1.96 -4.08 -12.17
C GLU A 106 1.49 -3.30 -10.94
N ASP A 107 2.41 -2.72 -10.17
CA ASP A 107 2.09 -1.92 -8.97
C ASP A 107 1.22 -0.69 -9.28
N ALA A 108 1.32 -0.12 -10.47
CA ALA A 108 0.42 0.95 -10.91
C ALA A 108 -1.04 0.48 -10.98
N TYR A 109 -1.27 -0.77 -11.35
CA TYR A 109 -2.61 -1.37 -11.44
C TYR A 109 -3.10 -1.87 -10.07
N ILE A 110 -2.19 -2.36 -9.22
CA ILE A 110 -2.48 -2.72 -7.83
C ILE A 110 -2.93 -1.48 -7.06
N ALA A 111 -2.19 -0.37 -7.17
CA ALA A 111 -2.57 0.92 -6.59
C ALA A 111 -3.95 1.38 -7.07
N LYS A 112 -4.24 1.25 -8.36
CA LYS A 112 -5.54 1.59 -8.92
C LYS A 112 -6.68 0.72 -8.39
N ALA A 113 -6.43 -0.58 -8.17
CA ALA A 113 -7.40 -1.46 -7.52
C ALA A 113 -7.64 -1.02 -6.07
N THR A 114 -6.57 -0.70 -5.34
CA THR A 114 -6.64 -0.18 -3.96
C THR A 114 -7.48 1.08 -3.87
N GLU A 115 -7.26 2.07 -4.75
CA GLU A 115 -8.11 3.28 -4.81
C GLU A 115 -9.60 2.94 -4.88
N ARG A 116 -9.96 1.98 -5.74
CA ARG A 116 -11.37 1.66 -6.02
C ARG A 116 -12.00 0.82 -4.91
N ILE A 117 -11.28 -0.13 -4.37
CA ILE A 117 -11.77 -1.02 -3.31
C ILE A 117 -11.94 -0.25 -2.00
N PHE A 118 -10.97 0.59 -1.63
CA PHE A 118 -10.97 1.28 -0.34
C PHE A 118 -11.70 2.63 -0.35
N LEU A 119 -12.05 3.21 -1.49
CA LEU A 119 -12.81 4.47 -1.52
C LEU A 119 -14.13 4.37 -0.76
N ALA A 120 -14.88 3.28 -0.91
CA ALA A 120 -16.17 3.12 -0.24
C ALA A 120 -16.04 2.95 1.28
N PRO A 121 -15.16 2.10 1.83
CA PRO A 121 -14.83 2.05 3.26
C PRO A 121 -14.37 3.38 3.83
N ILE A 122 -13.45 4.09 3.14
CA ILE A 122 -12.94 5.41 3.55
C ILE A 122 -14.09 6.42 3.67
N ARG A 123 -14.95 6.48 2.66
CA ARG A 123 -16.14 7.36 2.69
C ARG A 123 -17.07 7.04 3.84
N ARG A 124 -17.22 5.78 4.17
CA ARG A 124 -18.16 5.33 5.19
C ARG A 124 -17.64 5.51 6.61
N ALA A 125 -16.35 5.29 6.83
CA ALA A 125 -15.75 5.26 8.15
C ALA A 125 -15.13 6.59 8.58
N MET A 126 -14.53 7.36 7.63
CA MET A 126 -13.64 8.47 7.98
C MET A 126 -13.94 9.77 7.24
N LEU A 127 -14.24 9.69 5.94
CA LEU A 127 -14.32 10.83 5.04
C LEU A 127 -15.61 10.79 4.20
N PRO A 128 -16.78 11.02 4.77
CA PRO A 128 -18.04 11.01 4.02
C PRO A 128 -18.09 12.05 2.89
N GLU A 129 -17.27 13.08 2.98
CA GLU A 129 -17.09 14.10 1.95
C GLU A 129 -16.20 13.66 0.77
N ALA A 130 -15.43 12.58 0.90
CA ALA A 130 -14.58 12.10 -0.18
C ALA A 130 -15.41 11.71 -1.41
N ASP A 131 -15.10 12.30 -2.55
CA ASP A 131 -15.76 12.00 -3.81
C ASP A 131 -14.94 11.02 -4.66
N ASP A 132 -13.65 11.26 -4.75
CA ASP A 132 -12.72 10.39 -5.45
C ASP A 132 -11.34 10.39 -4.80
N LEU A 133 -10.57 9.34 -5.09
CA LEU A 133 -9.17 9.17 -4.70
C LEU A 133 -8.39 8.69 -5.91
N TRP A 134 -7.23 9.29 -6.16
CA TRP A 134 -6.33 8.90 -7.23
C TRP A 134 -4.89 8.82 -6.72
N MET A 135 -4.24 7.71 -6.99
CA MET A 135 -2.82 7.49 -6.75
C MET A 135 -2.11 7.34 -8.08
N PRO A 136 -1.56 8.43 -8.64
CA PRO A 136 -0.90 8.40 -9.94
C PRO A 136 0.33 7.49 -9.90
N TRP A 137 0.56 6.72 -10.96
CA TRP A 137 1.70 5.80 -11.03
C TRP A 137 3.06 6.51 -10.91
N GLN A 138 3.12 7.81 -11.23
CA GLN A 138 4.29 8.66 -11.03
C GLN A 138 4.66 8.83 -9.55
N GLY A 139 3.72 8.59 -8.66
CA GLY A 139 3.91 8.57 -7.22
C GLY A 139 4.22 7.18 -6.66
N VAL A 140 4.65 6.26 -7.50
CA VAL A 140 5.06 4.90 -7.14
C VAL A 140 4.09 4.22 -6.17
N ALA A 141 2.81 4.25 -6.52
CA ALA A 141 1.68 3.65 -5.84
C ALA A 141 1.24 4.30 -4.51
N HIS A 142 2.07 5.06 -3.79
CA HIS A 142 1.69 5.62 -2.49
C HIS A 142 2.29 6.98 -2.16
N ASN A 143 3.39 7.39 -2.79
CA ASN A 143 4.05 8.66 -2.46
C ASN A 143 3.24 9.91 -2.86
N ILE A 144 2.38 9.79 -3.87
CA ILE A 144 1.46 10.85 -4.28
C ILE A 144 0.04 10.33 -4.20
N ALA A 145 -0.82 11.04 -3.48
CA ALA A 145 -2.26 10.81 -3.51
C ALA A 145 -3.00 12.12 -3.78
N VAL A 146 -4.09 12.02 -4.52
CA VAL A 146 -4.97 13.14 -4.83
C VAL A 146 -6.38 12.78 -4.41
N ALA A 147 -6.97 13.57 -3.53
CA ALA A 147 -8.31 13.35 -3.03
C ALA A 147 -9.26 14.48 -3.48
N ASN A 148 -10.38 14.11 -4.09
CA ASN A 148 -11.48 15.04 -4.31
C ASN A 148 -12.45 14.96 -3.14
N ILE A 149 -12.87 16.14 -2.67
CA ILE A 149 -13.87 16.24 -1.60
C ILE A 149 -15.00 17.22 -1.97
N ARG A 150 -16.17 16.95 -1.49
CA ARG A 150 -17.25 17.92 -1.49
C ARG A 150 -17.05 18.91 -0.35
N THR A 151 -16.47 20.05 -0.68
CA THR A 151 -16.16 21.10 0.31
C THR A 151 -17.41 21.76 0.83
N ALA A 152 -17.60 21.78 2.15
CA ALA A 152 -18.75 22.36 2.82
C ALA A 152 -18.38 23.50 3.80
N TYR A 153 -17.14 23.52 4.29
CA TYR A 153 -16.67 24.52 5.26
C TYR A 153 -15.18 24.77 5.15
N PRO A 154 -14.68 25.95 5.59
CA PRO A 154 -13.24 26.23 5.64
C PRO A 154 -12.47 25.25 6.54
N GLY A 155 -11.28 24.85 6.12
CA GLY A 155 -10.43 23.91 6.88
C GLY A 155 -10.73 22.42 6.64
N GLN A 156 -11.75 22.09 5.86
CA GLN A 156 -12.11 20.69 5.56
C GLN A 156 -11.00 19.96 4.79
N GLY A 157 -10.21 20.67 3.97
CA GLY A 157 -9.03 20.10 3.32
C GLY A 157 -7.99 19.59 4.31
N LEU A 158 -7.72 20.34 5.38
CA LEU A 158 -6.81 19.92 6.45
C LEU A 158 -7.36 18.71 7.22
N LYS A 159 -8.66 18.70 7.52
CA LYS A 159 -9.34 17.55 8.14
C LYS A 159 -9.15 16.30 7.26
N THR A 160 -9.34 16.43 5.95
CA THR A 160 -9.15 15.34 4.99
C THR A 160 -7.71 14.83 4.98
N ALA A 161 -6.73 15.75 4.92
CA ALA A 161 -5.32 15.39 4.94
C ALA A 161 -4.95 14.63 6.23
N SER A 162 -5.35 15.14 7.39
CA SER A 162 -5.09 14.49 8.68
C SER A 162 -5.74 13.11 8.79
N SER A 163 -6.94 12.95 8.26
CA SER A 163 -7.64 11.66 8.27
C SER A 163 -6.95 10.63 7.38
N LEU A 164 -6.49 11.03 6.21
CA LEU A 164 -5.79 10.13 5.28
C LEU A 164 -4.41 9.75 5.82
N TRP A 165 -3.62 10.71 6.30
CA TRP A 165 -2.30 10.42 6.88
C TRP A 165 -2.38 9.55 8.14
N GLY A 166 -3.50 9.53 8.84
CA GLY A 166 -3.75 8.63 9.97
C GLY A 166 -4.29 7.25 9.57
N ALA A 167 -4.46 6.97 8.28
CA ALA A 167 -5.16 5.77 7.81
C ALA A 167 -4.19 4.72 7.26
N GLY A 168 -3.73 3.79 8.11
CA GLY A 168 -2.91 2.65 7.68
C GLY A 168 -1.69 3.08 6.86
N GLN A 169 -1.47 2.44 5.72
CA GLN A 169 -0.32 2.73 4.85
C GLN A 169 -0.33 4.13 4.20
N MET A 170 -1.44 4.88 4.29
CA MET A 170 -1.45 6.28 3.85
C MET A 170 -0.52 7.18 4.68
N MET A 171 -0.04 6.72 5.83
CA MET A 171 0.99 7.42 6.63
C MET A 171 2.30 7.62 5.85
N PHE A 172 2.59 6.76 4.88
CA PHE A 172 3.78 6.86 4.01
C PHE A 172 3.59 7.82 2.83
N ASN A 173 2.39 8.38 2.67
CA ASN A 173 2.11 9.30 1.59
C ASN A 173 2.90 10.60 1.76
N LYS A 174 3.72 10.93 0.78
CA LYS A 174 4.64 12.09 0.82
C LYS A 174 3.99 13.38 0.34
N TYR A 175 3.17 13.27 -0.70
CA TYR A 175 2.45 14.41 -1.29
C TYR A 175 0.97 14.10 -1.36
N LEU A 176 0.20 14.81 -0.57
CA LEU A 176 -1.25 14.70 -0.60
C LEU A 176 -1.87 15.99 -1.14
N VAL A 177 -2.56 15.88 -2.25
CA VAL A 177 -3.31 17.00 -2.85
C VAL A 177 -4.79 16.80 -2.53
N VAL A 178 -5.40 17.80 -1.89
CA VAL A 178 -6.84 17.80 -1.64
C VAL A 178 -7.48 18.87 -2.52
N ALA A 179 -8.43 18.47 -3.34
CA ALA A 179 -9.12 19.33 -4.30
C ALA A 179 -10.63 19.25 -4.15
N ASP A 180 -11.33 20.29 -4.57
CA ASP A 180 -12.79 20.27 -4.64
C ASP A 180 -13.30 19.25 -5.67
N ALA A 181 -14.44 18.62 -5.41
CA ALA A 181 -15.04 17.59 -6.25
C ALA A 181 -15.29 18.03 -7.71
N ALA A 182 -15.42 19.33 -7.97
CA ALA A 182 -15.55 19.84 -9.32
C ALA A 182 -14.22 19.87 -10.11
N THR A 183 -13.08 19.56 -9.44
CA THR A 183 -11.76 19.60 -10.06
C THR A 183 -11.43 18.23 -10.69
N GLU A 184 -11.02 18.23 -11.96
CA GLU A 184 -10.45 17.03 -12.59
C GLU A 184 -9.12 16.69 -11.92
N ILE A 185 -8.98 15.44 -11.43
CA ILE A 185 -7.77 14.99 -10.73
C ILE A 185 -7.06 13.79 -11.38
N ARG A 186 -7.71 13.11 -12.32
CA ARG A 186 -7.20 11.83 -12.85
C ARG A 186 -6.24 11.98 -14.03
N ARG A 187 -5.74 13.21 -14.25
CA ARG A 187 -4.80 13.52 -15.32
C ARG A 187 -3.65 14.36 -14.76
N VAL A 188 -2.44 14.01 -15.13
CA VAL A 188 -1.22 14.73 -14.69
C VAL A 188 -1.26 16.19 -15.08
N GLU A 189 -1.78 16.51 -16.27
CA GLU A 189 -1.92 17.89 -16.76
C GLU A 189 -2.90 18.70 -15.89
N ALA A 190 -3.98 18.07 -15.44
CA ALA A 190 -4.94 18.70 -14.55
C ALA A 190 -4.34 18.94 -13.16
N LEU A 191 -3.61 17.96 -12.64
CA LEU A 191 -2.85 18.11 -11.39
C LEU A 191 -1.81 19.23 -11.49
N ALA A 192 -1.04 19.27 -12.57
CA ALA A 192 -0.08 20.35 -12.82
C ALA A 192 -0.74 21.73 -12.92
N ALA A 193 -1.91 21.81 -13.54
CA ALA A 193 -2.69 23.05 -13.61
C ALA A 193 -3.22 23.49 -12.25
N LEU A 194 -3.61 22.54 -11.41
CA LEU A 194 -4.02 22.80 -10.02
C LEU A 194 -2.85 23.35 -9.20
N VAL A 195 -1.72 22.66 -9.21
CA VAL A 195 -0.52 23.04 -8.45
C VAL A 195 -0.02 24.45 -8.84
N ARG A 196 -0.11 24.84 -10.11
CA ARG A 196 0.27 26.19 -10.56
C ARG A 196 -0.61 27.30 -10.00
N ARG A 197 -1.79 26.98 -9.48
CA ARG A 197 -2.73 27.97 -8.89
C ARG A 197 -2.60 28.07 -7.37
N LEU A 198 -1.80 27.20 -6.75
CA LEU A 198 -1.60 27.23 -5.31
C LEU A 198 -0.86 28.50 -4.90
N ASP A 199 -1.31 29.10 -3.82
CA ASP A 199 -0.56 30.08 -3.05
C ASP A 199 0.20 29.34 -1.94
N PRO A 200 1.54 29.19 -2.02
CA PRO A 200 2.28 28.41 -1.04
C PRO A 200 2.14 28.92 0.40
N ALA A 201 1.86 30.20 0.59
CA ALA A 201 1.69 30.78 1.93
C ALA A 201 0.35 30.39 2.58
N ARG A 202 -0.63 30.01 1.79
CA ARG A 202 -1.98 29.70 2.26
C ARG A 202 -2.35 28.23 2.07
N ASP A 203 -1.96 27.64 0.93
CA ASP A 203 -2.49 26.36 0.45
C ASP A 203 -1.51 25.20 0.67
N LEU A 204 -0.28 25.45 1.16
CA LEU A 204 0.71 24.44 1.43
C LEU A 204 0.82 24.18 2.94
N ILE A 205 0.76 22.91 3.32
CA ILE A 205 0.98 22.46 4.69
C ILE A 205 2.14 21.48 4.66
N ALA A 206 3.19 21.75 5.43
CA ALA A 206 4.28 20.83 5.67
C ALA A 206 4.09 20.14 7.04
N ALA A 207 4.21 18.83 7.06
CA ALA A 207 4.12 18.02 8.28
C ALA A 207 5.23 16.99 8.30
N GLU A 208 5.77 16.72 9.49
CA GLU A 208 6.68 15.60 9.70
C GLU A 208 5.88 14.32 9.88
N GLY A 209 6.33 13.22 9.29
CA GLY A 209 5.62 11.95 9.33
C GLY A 209 6.54 10.74 9.20
N VAL A 210 5.93 9.57 9.18
CA VAL A 210 6.65 8.29 9.04
C VAL A 210 7.24 8.20 7.63
N LEU A 211 8.51 7.77 7.56
CA LEU A 211 9.22 7.54 6.32
C LEU A 211 9.11 6.07 5.89
N ASP A 212 8.73 5.83 4.64
CA ASP A 212 8.87 4.51 4.03
C ASP A 212 10.35 4.18 3.84
N VAL A 213 10.75 2.97 4.21
CA VAL A 213 12.11 2.47 4.00
C VAL A 213 12.50 2.44 2.51
N LEU A 214 11.53 2.34 1.61
CA LEU A 214 11.70 2.33 0.15
C LEU A 214 11.63 3.73 -0.48
N ASP A 215 11.50 4.79 0.31
CA ASP A 215 11.52 6.16 -0.21
C ASP A 215 12.96 6.64 -0.46
N HIS A 216 13.42 6.51 -1.69
CA HIS A 216 14.74 6.95 -2.13
C HIS A 216 14.86 8.47 -2.38
N ALA A 217 13.76 9.21 -2.24
CA ALA A 217 13.75 10.65 -2.48
C ALA A 217 13.96 11.49 -1.20
N THR A 218 14.30 10.86 -0.08
CA THR A 218 14.65 11.56 1.16
C THR A 218 16.15 11.71 1.32
N ALA A 219 16.56 12.77 2.02
CA ALA A 219 17.97 13.01 2.36
C ALA A 219 18.46 12.18 3.56
N THR A 220 17.59 11.45 4.23
CA THR A 220 17.92 10.64 5.40
C THR A 220 18.30 9.22 4.98
N SER A 221 19.52 8.80 5.30
CA SER A 221 19.95 7.41 5.15
C SER A 221 19.67 6.62 6.41
N GLY A 222 19.19 5.38 6.29
CA GLY A 222 19.04 4.41 7.37
C GLY A 222 17.61 3.97 7.61
N PHE A 223 17.48 2.85 8.29
CA PHE A 223 16.25 2.10 8.48
C PHE A 223 15.43 2.56 9.69
N GLY A 224 14.13 2.36 9.58
CA GLY A 224 13.16 2.40 10.67
C GLY A 224 12.76 3.79 11.13
N GLY A 225 11.45 3.99 11.22
CA GLY A 225 10.77 5.03 12.00
C GLY A 225 11.31 6.46 11.90
N LYS A 226 11.88 6.83 10.77
CA LYS A 226 12.39 8.18 10.59
C LYS A 226 11.28 9.12 10.18
N LEU A 227 11.31 10.29 10.78
CA LEU A 227 10.45 11.39 10.37
C LEU A 227 11.01 11.99 9.06
N ALA A 228 10.17 12.09 8.05
CA ALA A 228 10.47 12.91 6.88
C ALA A 228 10.25 14.38 7.23
N PRO A 229 11.15 15.27 6.82
CA PRO A 229 10.97 16.71 6.99
C PRO A 229 9.77 17.25 6.21
#